data_aa355d41cae7d02cb344094bc6204272
#
_entry.id   aa355d41cae7d02cb344094bc6204272
#
_cell.length_a   1.000
_cell.length_b   1.000
_cell.length_c   1.000
_cell.angle_alpha   90.00
_cell.angle_beta   90.00
_cell.angle_gamma   90.00
#
_symmetry.space_group_name_H-M   'P 1'
#
loop_
_entity.id
_entity.type
_entity.pdbx_description
1 polymer ?
#
loop_
_entity_poly.entity_id
_entity_poly.type
_entity_poly.pdbx_seq_one_letter_code
_entity_poly.pdbx_strand_id
1 'polypeptide(L)'
;LPRSPGGLIAADAGCRVPQLERVYVVGDSGSFPGPDWMPKQAHMADLQAEAAARNLLSELAGQPGTQGFKVELLCIIDALEEGTLVLRTERRQIVLPPTRLMHWAKRSFERRYLARYR
;
A
#
# COMPACT_ATOMS: atom_id res chain seq x y z
N LEU A 1 -21.63 -0.14 -6.68
CA LEU A 1 -20.58 0.01 -5.69
C LEU A 1 -20.62 1.41 -5.09
N PRO A 2 -20.58 1.57 -3.74
CA PRO A 2 -20.48 2.87 -3.09
C PRO A 2 -19.22 3.61 -3.56
N ARG A 3 -19.38 4.92 -3.83
CA ARG A 3 -18.28 5.76 -4.32
C ARG A 3 -17.98 6.91 -3.36
N SER A 4 -16.71 7.27 -3.26
CA SER A 4 -16.29 8.50 -2.62
C SER A 4 -16.64 9.73 -3.46
N PRO A 5 -16.57 10.95 -2.91
CA PRO A 5 -16.76 12.18 -3.68
C PRO A 5 -15.82 12.30 -4.90
N GLY A 6 -14.64 11.69 -4.84
CA GLY A 6 -13.69 11.64 -5.96
C GLY A 6 -13.97 10.53 -6.98
N GLY A 7 -15.09 9.80 -6.89
CA GLY A 7 -15.49 8.78 -7.84
C GLY A 7 -14.83 7.40 -7.66
N LEU A 8 -13.92 7.24 -6.69
CA LEU A 8 -13.27 5.97 -6.36
C LEU A 8 -14.21 5.09 -5.52
N ILE A 9 -13.97 3.79 -5.51
CA ILE A 9 -14.76 2.86 -4.70
C ILE A 9 -14.48 3.10 -3.21
N ALA A 10 -15.52 3.40 -2.43
CA ALA A 10 -15.37 3.60 -1.00
C ALA A 10 -15.02 2.29 -0.29
N ALA A 11 -14.06 2.32 0.63
CA ALA A 11 -13.66 1.19 1.44
C ALA A 11 -13.38 1.61 2.89
N ASP A 12 -13.47 0.65 3.81
CA ASP A 12 -13.04 0.82 5.20
C ASP A 12 -11.53 0.61 5.37
N ALA A 13 -11.04 0.71 6.63
CA ALA A 13 -9.63 0.50 6.95
C ALA A 13 -9.14 -0.94 6.70
N GLY A 14 -10.03 -1.89 6.55
CA GLY A 14 -9.74 -3.28 6.18
C GLY A 14 -9.90 -3.57 4.69
N CYS A 15 -10.04 -2.54 3.86
CA CYS A 15 -10.27 -2.62 2.42
C CYS A 15 -11.63 -3.19 1.99
N ARG A 16 -12.59 -3.34 2.93
CA ARG A 16 -13.91 -3.87 2.65
C ARG A 16 -14.78 -2.77 2.04
N VAL A 17 -15.57 -3.13 1.03
CA VAL A 17 -16.58 -2.23 0.45
C VAL A 17 -17.82 -2.23 1.35
N PRO A 18 -18.24 -1.08 1.91
CA PRO A 18 -19.38 -0.99 2.80
C PRO A 18 -20.66 -1.55 2.15
N GLN A 19 -21.51 -2.18 2.96
CA GLN A 19 -22.81 -2.75 2.57
C GLN A 19 -22.74 -3.94 1.60
N LEU A 20 -21.53 -4.44 1.28
CA LEU A 20 -21.35 -5.61 0.44
C LEU A 20 -20.57 -6.68 1.22
N GLU A 21 -21.07 -7.90 1.20
CA GLU A 21 -20.40 -9.03 1.82
C GLU A 21 -19.28 -9.58 0.93
N ARG A 22 -18.10 -9.79 1.50
CA ARG A 22 -16.95 -10.40 0.84
C ARG A 22 -16.46 -9.65 -0.40
N VAL A 23 -16.74 -8.35 -0.48
CA VAL A 23 -16.26 -7.47 -1.54
C VAL A 23 -15.20 -6.55 -0.97
N TYR A 24 -14.04 -6.57 -1.57
CA TYR A 24 -12.87 -5.79 -1.19
C TYR A 24 -12.35 -4.98 -2.38
N VAL A 25 -11.77 -3.85 -2.11
CA VAL A 25 -11.07 -3.02 -3.10
C VAL A 25 -9.67 -2.69 -2.59
N VAL A 26 -8.68 -2.72 -3.47
CA VAL A 26 -7.29 -2.42 -3.15
C VAL A 26 -6.65 -1.55 -4.24
N GLY A 27 -5.56 -0.89 -3.91
CA GLY A 27 -4.83 -0.04 -4.84
C GLY A 27 -5.57 1.24 -5.21
N ASP A 28 -5.24 1.78 -6.35
CA ASP A 28 -5.64 3.13 -6.79
C ASP A 28 -7.13 3.28 -7.11
N SER A 29 -7.84 2.18 -7.29
CA SER A 29 -9.30 2.16 -7.50
C SER A 29 -10.10 2.44 -6.23
N GLY A 30 -9.47 2.29 -5.06
CA GLY A 30 -10.08 2.45 -3.75
C GLY A 30 -9.93 3.85 -3.15
N SER A 31 -10.89 4.22 -2.31
CA SER A 31 -10.84 5.38 -1.42
C SER A 31 -10.94 4.87 0.02
N PHE A 32 -9.87 5.06 0.79
CA PHE A 32 -9.69 4.51 2.13
C PHE A 32 -9.63 5.61 3.17
N PRO A 33 -10.04 5.34 4.43
CA PRO A 33 -9.78 6.25 5.53
C PRO A 33 -8.27 6.31 5.80
N GLY A 34 -7.77 7.51 6.10
CA GLY A 34 -6.36 7.73 6.41
C GLY A 34 -5.95 9.17 6.19
N PRO A 35 -4.65 9.47 6.28
CA PRO A 35 -4.14 10.81 6.10
C PRO A 35 -4.25 11.25 4.63
N ASP A 36 -4.40 12.56 4.42
CA ASP A 36 -4.52 13.17 3.07
C ASP A 36 -3.31 12.91 2.17
N TRP A 37 -2.17 12.57 2.76
CA TRP A 37 -0.94 12.25 2.04
C TRP A 37 -0.81 10.75 1.70
N MET A 38 -1.82 9.91 1.93
CA MET A 38 -1.73 8.49 1.59
C MET A 38 -1.31 8.29 0.15
N PRO A 39 -0.15 7.64 -0.09
CA PRO A 39 0.37 7.55 -1.45
C PRO A 39 -0.38 6.50 -2.28
N LYS A 40 -0.53 6.78 -3.55
CA LYS A 40 -0.98 5.82 -4.56
C LYS A 40 0.25 5.16 -5.18
N GLN A 41 0.65 4.03 -4.60
CA GLN A 41 1.87 3.29 -4.96
C GLN A 41 1.64 1.80 -4.92
N ALA A 42 2.42 1.05 -5.70
CA ALA A 42 2.41 -0.42 -5.69
C ALA A 42 2.63 -1.00 -4.28
N HIS A 43 3.55 -0.42 -3.50
CA HIS A 43 3.78 -0.84 -2.12
C HIS A 43 2.52 -0.71 -1.24
N MET A 44 1.77 0.39 -1.36
CA MET A 44 0.51 0.55 -0.65
C MET A 44 -0.54 -0.44 -1.13
N ALA A 45 -0.61 -0.70 -2.43
CA ALA A 45 -1.52 -1.71 -2.99
C ALA A 45 -1.21 -3.11 -2.45
N ASP A 46 0.06 -3.47 -2.27
CA ASP A 46 0.49 -4.74 -1.66
C ASP A 46 0.02 -4.85 -0.19
N LEU A 47 0.22 -3.80 0.62
CA LEU A 47 -0.23 -3.78 2.02
C LEU A 47 -1.75 -3.89 2.14
N GLN A 48 -2.48 -3.21 1.27
CA GLN A 48 -3.94 -3.29 1.18
C GLN A 48 -4.40 -4.68 0.73
N ALA A 49 -3.75 -5.27 -0.26
CA ALA A 49 -4.07 -6.61 -0.75
C ALA A 49 -3.84 -7.68 0.33
N GLU A 50 -2.78 -7.56 1.11
CA GLU A 50 -2.51 -8.46 2.24
C GLU A 50 -3.60 -8.37 3.31
N ALA A 51 -4.01 -7.15 3.70
CA ALA A 51 -5.08 -6.94 4.67
C ALA A 51 -6.42 -7.48 4.14
N ALA A 52 -6.77 -7.17 2.89
CA ALA A 52 -7.99 -7.65 2.24
C ALA A 52 -8.04 -9.18 2.17
N ALA A 53 -6.94 -9.82 1.76
CA ALA A 53 -6.86 -11.28 1.66
C ALA A 53 -7.03 -11.96 3.03
N ARG A 54 -6.38 -11.44 4.06
CA ARG A 54 -6.53 -11.96 5.45
C ARG A 54 -7.96 -11.80 5.96
N ASN A 55 -8.60 -10.66 5.71
CA ASN A 55 -9.98 -10.42 6.09
C ASN A 55 -10.94 -11.37 5.35
N LEU A 56 -10.76 -11.53 4.05
CA LEU A 56 -11.57 -12.45 3.26
C LEU A 56 -11.44 -13.89 3.74
N LEU A 57 -10.22 -14.36 4.03
CA LEU A 57 -9.99 -15.71 4.57
C LEU A 57 -10.64 -15.89 5.94
N SER A 58 -10.57 -14.87 6.82
CA SER A 58 -11.27 -14.90 8.12
C SER A 58 -12.78 -15.02 7.93
N GLU A 59 -13.38 -14.23 7.04
CA GLU A 59 -14.82 -14.29 6.75
C GLU A 59 -15.27 -15.63 6.17
N LEU A 60 -14.45 -16.22 5.29
CA LEU A 60 -14.72 -17.55 4.75
C LEU A 60 -14.67 -18.65 5.83
N ALA A 61 -13.85 -18.44 6.87
CA ALA A 61 -13.79 -19.31 8.04
C ALA A 61 -14.86 -18.97 9.12
N GLY A 62 -15.81 -18.08 8.83
CA GLY A 62 -16.85 -17.67 9.78
C GLY A 62 -16.34 -16.76 10.91
N GLN A 63 -15.16 -16.15 10.75
CA GLN A 63 -14.57 -15.24 11.72
C GLN A 63 -14.62 -13.80 11.20
N PRO A 64 -14.70 -12.78 12.09
CA PRO A 64 -14.67 -11.40 11.66
C PRO A 64 -13.29 -11.04 11.08
N GLY A 65 -13.28 -10.33 9.94
CA GLY A 65 -12.07 -9.73 9.39
C GLY A 65 -11.74 -8.43 10.12
N THR A 66 -10.63 -8.40 10.85
CA THR A 66 -10.22 -7.25 11.69
C THR A 66 -8.89 -6.65 11.29
N GLN A 67 -8.31 -7.12 10.18
CA GLN A 67 -7.01 -6.64 9.72
C GLN A 67 -7.13 -5.29 9.00
N GLY A 68 -6.30 -4.33 9.43
CA GLY A 68 -6.07 -3.09 8.69
C GLY A 68 -4.69 -3.08 8.03
N PHE A 69 -4.45 -2.10 7.19
CA PHE A 69 -3.12 -1.85 6.61
C PHE A 69 -2.48 -0.61 7.23
N LYS A 70 -1.14 -0.56 7.21
CA LYS A 70 -0.39 0.62 7.64
C LYS A 70 -0.23 1.58 6.48
N VAL A 71 -0.45 2.88 6.74
CA VAL A 71 -0.17 3.91 5.74
C VAL A 71 1.30 4.30 5.83
N GLU A 72 2.03 4.04 4.76
CA GLU A 72 3.44 4.41 4.65
C GLU A 72 3.82 4.74 3.21
N LEU A 73 4.72 5.70 3.07
CA LEU A 73 5.39 6.04 1.82
C LEU A 73 6.81 5.49 1.89
N LEU A 74 7.12 4.55 1.03
CA LEU A 74 8.49 4.08 0.82
C LEU A 74 8.84 4.30 -0.64
N CYS A 75 9.71 5.26 -0.90
CA CYS A 75 10.10 5.62 -2.26
C CYS A 75 11.61 5.79 -2.35
N ILE A 76 12.21 5.19 -3.36
CA ILE A 76 13.58 5.49 -3.76
C ILE A 76 13.50 6.24 -5.09
N ILE A 77 13.73 7.54 -5.03
CA ILE A 77 13.82 8.40 -6.21
C ILE A 77 15.22 8.21 -6.78
N ASP A 78 15.27 7.68 -7.99
CA ASP A 78 16.52 7.37 -8.69
C ASP A 78 16.81 8.43 -9.75
N ALA A 79 18.00 8.99 -9.70
CA ALA A 79 18.48 10.00 -10.65
C ALA A 79 19.83 9.52 -11.20
N LEU A 80 19.78 8.81 -12.35
CA LEU A 80 20.94 8.30 -13.08
C LEU A 80 21.86 7.38 -12.24
N GLU A 81 22.73 7.94 -11.42
CA GLU A 81 23.71 7.19 -10.61
C GLU A 81 23.48 7.27 -9.10
N GLU A 82 22.55 8.10 -8.66
CA GLU A 82 22.26 8.35 -7.25
C GLU A 82 20.79 8.15 -6.94
N GLY A 83 20.49 7.64 -5.74
CA GLY A 83 19.13 7.43 -5.26
C GLY A 83 18.89 8.14 -3.93
N THR A 84 17.71 8.76 -3.80
CA THR A 84 17.21 9.37 -2.57
C THR A 84 16.13 8.49 -1.98
N LEU A 85 16.29 8.07 -0.72
CA LEU A 85 15.26 7.36 0.00
C LEU A 85 14.33 8.34 0.71
N VAL A 86 13.04 8.20 0.47
CA VAL A 86 11.97 8.89 1.19
C VAL A 86 11.14 7.85 1.91
N LEU A 87 11.12 7.91 3.23
CA LEU A 87 10.26 7.11 4.09
C LEU A 87 9.35 8.06 4.88
N ARG A 88 8.05 7.86 4.79
CA ARG A 88 7.06 8.58 5.58
C ARG A 88 6.07 7.59 6.17
N THR A 89 5.84 7.73 7.45
CA THR A 89 4.79 7.04 8.21
C THR A 89 3.94 8.10 8.90
N GLU A 90 2.86 7.71 9.55
CA GLU A 90 2.04 8.64 10.34
C GLU A 90 2.82 9.37 11.45
N ARG A 91 3.91 8.77 11.93
CA ARG A 91 4.69 9.29 13.07
C ARG A 91 6.05 9.87 12.70
N ARG A 92 6.61 9.52 11.54
CA ARG A 92 8.00 9.88 11.19
C ARG A 92 8.12 10.11 9.68
N GLN A 93 8.98 11.06 9.35
CA GLN A 93 9.44 11.28 7.99
C GLN A 93 10.96 11.28 7.98
N ILE A 94 11.55 10.48 7.09
CA ILE A 94 12.99 10.37 6.90
C ILE A 94 13.26 10.57 5.42
N VAL A 95 14.17 11.48 5.11
CA VAL A 95 14.69 11.69 3.75
C VAL A 95 16.19 11.53 3.84
N LEU A 96 16.74 10.54 3.17
CA LEU A 96 18.18 10.36 3.07
C LEU A 96 18.69 11.11 1.84
N PRO A 97 19.88 11.74 1.94
CA PRO A 97 20.47 12.42 0.80
C PRO A 97 20.75 11.46 -0.35
N PRO A 98 20.85 11.94 -1.59
CA PRO A 98 21.17 11.12 -2.74
C PRO A 98 22.54 10.46 -2.56
N THR A 99 22.60 9.15 -2.77
CA THR A 99 23.82 8.35 -2.68
C THR A 99 23.83 7.22 -3.72
N ARG A 100 25.02 6.84 -4.15
CA ARG A 100 25.21 5.67 -5.02
C ARG A 100 24.76 4.36 -4.33
N LEU A 101 24.86 4.30 -3.00
CA LEU A 101 24.40 3.15 -2.21
C LEU A 101 22.87 2.95 -2.35
N MET A 102 22.08 4.02 -2.36
CA MET A 102 20.63 3.95 -2.54
C MET A 102 20.24 3.49 -3.95
N HIS A 103 21.01 3.89 -4.97
CA HIS A 103 20.86 3.35 -6.33
C HIS A 103 21.02 1.82 -6.36
N TRP A 104 22.08 1.29 -5.76
CA TRP A 104 22.32 -0.15 -5.66
C TRP A 104 21.27 -0.87 -4.81
N ALA A 105 20.83 -0.26 -3.72
CA ALA A 105 19.77 -0.80 -2.87
C ALA A 105 18.46 -0.95 -3.65
N LYS A 106 18.09 0.04 -4.46
CA LYS A 106 16.91 -0.03 -5.35
C LYS A 106 17.01 -1.20 -6.32
N ARG A 107 18.12 -1.36 -7.02
CA ARG A 107 18.32 -2.47 -7.97
C ARG A 107 18.23 -3.83 -7.30
N SER A 108 18.77 -3.96 -6.08
CA SER A 108 18.66 -5.20 -5.29
C SER A 108 17.22 -5.48 -4.86
N PHE A 109 16.49 -4.43 -4.43
CA PHE A 109 15.08 -4.53 -4.08
C PHE A 109 14.24 -4.98 -5.29
N GLU A 110 14.40 -4.32 -6.44
CA GLU A 110 13.68 -4.66 -7.68
C GLU A 110 13.91 -6.12 -8.09
N ARG A 111 15.14 -6.59 -8.04
CA ARG A 111 15.46 -7.99 -8.35
C ARG A 111 14.76 -8.98 -7.41
N ARG A 112 14.74 -8.69 -6.09
CA ARG A 112 14.06 -9.54 -5.10
C ARG A 112 12.55 -9.49 -5.24
N TYR A 113 12.00 -8.30 -5.53
CA TYR A 113 10.57 -8.13 -5.73
C TYR A 113 10.10 -8.93 -6.96
N LEU A 114 10.77 -8.76 -8.08
CA LEU A 114 10.44 -9.49 -9.32
C LEU A 114 10.63 -11.01 -9.21
N ALA A 115 11.55 -11.46 -8.35
CA ALA A 115 11.75 -12.91 -8.13
C ALA A 115 10.55 -13.59 -7.44
N ARG A 116 9.66 -12.83 -6.78
CA ARG A 116 8.43 -13.39 -6.17
C ARG A 116 7.35 -13.75 -7.20
N TYR A 117 7.45 -13.22 -8.40
CA TYR A 117 6.46 -13.39 -9.46
C TYR A 117 6.96 -14.26 -10.62
N ARG A 118 8.11 -14.90 -10.46
CA ARG A 118 8.69 -15.89 -11.37
C ARG A 118 8.57 -17.29 -10.80
#